data_aeb6822b2afffe1f90cbeb87ed2cd85c
#
_entry.id   aeb6822b2afffe1f90cbeb87ed2cd85c
#
_cell.length_a   1.000
_cell.length_b   1.000
_cell.length_c   1.000
_cell.angle_alpha   90.00
_cell.angle_beta   90.00
_cell.angle_gamma   90.00
#
_symmetry.space_group_name_H-M   'P 1'
#
loop_
_entity.id
_entity.type
_entity.pdbx_description
1 polymer ?
#
loop_
_entity_poly.entity_id
_entity_poly.type
_entity_poly.pdbx_seq_one_letter_code
_entity_poly.pdbx_strand_id
1 'polypeptide(L)' 'MSSKEEAKERILNWMKEQKKTKHYFNDLCKAVPELSMREAKKIINELVSEGKLRYWTSGSTTMYMLPGVDDVKKEEEGMV' A
#
# COMPACT_ATOMS: atom_id res chain seq x y z
N MET A 1 -18.38 10.81 1.30
CA MET A 1 -18.26 10.93 0.85
C MET A 1 -17.36 10.93 0.68
N SER A 2 -16.99 10.30 0.65
CA SER A 2 -16.07 10.72 0.54
C SER A 2 -15.17 10.17 -0.38
N SER A 3 -14.61 10.89 -1.28
CA SER A 3 -13.65 10.39 -2.22
C SER A 3 -12.44 9.85 -1.52
N LYS A 4 -12.19 10.33 -0.35
CA LYS A 4 -11.03 9.84 0.37
C LYS A 4 -11.17 8.36 0.71
N GLU A 5 -12.32 7.97 1.18
CA GLU A 5 -12.52 6.57 1.50
C GLU A 5 -12.55 5.72 0.26
N GLU A 6 -13.11 6.23 -0.79
CA GLU A 6 -13.08 5.49 -2.05
C GLU A 6 -11.64 5.26 -2.50
N ALA A 7 -10.84 6.30 -2.38
CA ALA A 7 -9.46 6.18 -2.80
C ALA A 7 -8.73 5.15 -1.96
N LYS A 8 -9.02 5.12 -0.67
CA LYS A 8 -8.39 4.12 0.18
C LYS A 8 -8.74 2.71 -0.25
N GLU A 9 -10.01 2.49 -0.54
CA GLU A 9 -10.42 1.17 -0.97
C GLU A 9 -9.84 0.81 -2.32
N ARG A 10 -9.77 1.76 -3.20
CA ARG A 10 -9.20 1.48 -4.51
C ARG A 10 -7.75 1.05 -4.40
N ILE A 11 -7.00 1.75 -3.57
CA ILE A 11 -5.60 1.40 -3.40
C ILE A 11 -5.48 0.01 -2.80
N LEU A 12 -6.27 -0.29 -1.79
CA LEU A 12 -6.19 -1.59 -1.15
C LEU A 12 -6.60 -2.71 -2.11
N ASN A 13 -7.68 -2.50 -2.83
CA ASN A 13 -8.12 -3.51 -3.79
C ASN A 13 -7.11 -3.71 -4.90
N TRP A 14 -6.54 -2.61 -5.37
CA TRP A 14 -5.54 -2.71 -6.41
C TRP A 14 -4.35 -3.52 -5.94
N MET A 15 -3.93 -3.31 -4.71
CA MET A 15 -2.80 -4.05 -4.19
C MET A 15 -3.12 -5.52 -4.02
N LYS A 16 -4.36 -5.83 -3.66
CA LYS A 16 -4.73 -7.22 -3.51
C LYS A 16 -4.71 -7.97 -4.83
N GLU A 17 -4.93 -7.26 -5.91
CA GLU A 17 -4.94 -7.89 -7.21
C GLU A 17 -3.56 -8.10 -7.78
N GLN A 18 -2.57 -7.46 -7.20
CA GLN A 18 -1.21 -7.59 -7.70
C GLN A 18 -0.57 -8.85 -7.16
N LYS A 19 0.31 -9.40 -7.94
CA LYS A 19 1.04 -10.58 -7.47
C LYS A 19 2.17 -10.21 -6.54
N LYS A 20 2.68 -9.01 -6.69
CA LYS A 20 3.74 -8.56 -5.80
C LYS A 20 3.17 -8.18 -4.45
N THR A 21 3.99 -8.28 -3.44
CA THR A 21 3.58 -7.89 -2.10
C THR A 21 4.02 -6.48 -1.75
N LYS A 22 5.04 -5.97 -2.40
CA LYS A 22 5.55 -4.64 -2.12
C LYS A 22 5.42 -3.77 -3.35
N HIS A 23 5.08 -2.51 -3.13
CA HIS A 23 4.84 -1.58 -4.21
C HIS A 23 5.46 -0.25 -3.89
N TYR A 24 5.96 0.41 -4.91
CA TYR A 24 6.48 1.76 -4.74
C TYR A 24 5.34 2.75 -4.65
N PHE A 25 5.66 3.91 -4.12
CA PHE A 25 4.66 4.96 -4.03
C PHE A 25 4.07 5.29 -5.41
N ASN A 26 4.94 5.35 -6.40
CA ASN A 26 4.46 5.65 -7.75
C ASN A 26 3.46 4.60 -8.24
N ASP A 27 3.68 3.35 -7.87
CA ASP A 27 2.75 2.30 -8.27
C ASP A 27 1.39 2.52 -7.64
N LEU A 28 1.37 2.91 -6.37
CA LEU A 28 0.10 3.15 -5.72
C LEU A 28 -0.63 4.33 -6.30
N CYS A 29 0.10 5.32 -6.78
CA CYS A 29 -0.54 6.46 -7.41
C CYS A 29 -1.31 6.05 -8.67
N LYS A 30 -0.89 4.97 -9.30
CA LYS A 30 -1.57 4.50 -10.49
C LYS A 30 -2.95 3.94 -10.18
N ALA A 31 -3.16 3.54 -8.95
CA ALA A 31 -4.47 3.04 -8.55
C ALA A 31 -5.48 4.16 -8.46
N VAL A 32 -5.03 5.37 -8.24
CA VAL A 32 -5.91 6.52 -8.13
C VAL A 32 -5.35 7.64 -9.01
N PRO A 33 -5.40 7.46 -10.33
CA PRO A 33 -4.78 8.44 -11.22
C PRO A 33 -5.46 9.80 -11.20
N GLU A 34 -6.70 9.87 -10.75
CA GLU A 34 -7.39 11.14 -10.70
C GLU A 34 -6.91 12.01 -9.55
N LEU A 35 -6.14 11.45 -8.63
CA LEU A 35 -5.63 12.22 -7.50
C LEU A 35 -4.23 12.70 -7.79
N SER A 36 -3.90 13.86 -7.25
CA SER A 36 -2.54 14.35 -7.35
C SER A 36 -1.64 13.53 -6.44
N MET A 37 -0.35 13.62 -6.68
CA MET A 37 0.59 12.87 -5.85
C MET A 37 0.50 13.28 -4.39
N ARG A 38 0.21 14.57 -4.17
CA ARG A 38 0.08 15.06 -2.81
C ARG A 38 -1.09 14.41 -2.11
N GLU A 39 -2.22 14.31 -2.79
CA GLU A 39 -3.39 13.71 -2.19
C GLU A 39 -3.22 12.21 -2.03
N ALA A 40 -2.61 11.58 -3.00
CA ALA A 40 -2.35 10.16 -2.90
C ALA A 40 -1.47 9.85 -1.70
N LYS A 41 -0.45 10.66 -1.50
CA LYS A 41 0.44 10.45 -0.38
C LYS A 41 -0.29 10.62 0.95
N LYS A 42 -1.19 11.59 1.01
CA LYS A 42 -1.95 11.81 2.21
C LYS A 42 -2.82 10.59 2.53
N ILE A 43 -3.46 10.06 1.52
CA ILE A 43 -4.32 8.91 1.72
C ILE A 43 -3.51 7.69 2.11
N ILE A 44 -2.38 7.50 1.48
CA ILE A 44 -1.53 6.36 1.79
C ILE A 44 -1.02 6.47 3.23
N ASN A 45 -0.64 7.68 3.65
CA ASN A 45 -0.20 7.87 5.02
C ASN A 45 -1.31 7.55 6.01
N GLU A 46 -2.54 7.90 5.67
CA GLU A 46 -3.65 7.58 6.53
C GLU A 46 -3.87 6.07 6.62
N LEU A 47 -3.72 5.39 5.49
CA LEU A 47 -3.86 3.94 5.52
C LEU A 47 -2.80 3.30 6.42
N VAL A 48 -1.60 3.81 6.36
CA VAL A 48 -0.54 3.29 7.22
C VAL A 48 -0.88 3.57 8.67
N SER A 49 -1.37 4.78 8.94
CA SER A 49 -1.71 5.16 10.32
C SER A 49 -2.83 4.30 10.86
N GLU A 50 -3.75 3.89 10.00
CA GLU A 50 -4.87 3.05 10.43
C GLU A 50 -4.51 1.59 10.53
N GLY A 51 -3.32 1.23 10.10
CA GLY A 51 -2.92 -0.16 10.15
C GLY A 51 -3.34 -0.97 8.94
N LYS A 52 -3.87 -0.32 7.93
CA LYS A 52 -4.31 -1.01 6.73
C LYS A 52 -3.21 -1.17 5.70
N LEU A 53 -2.13 -0.43 5.86
CA LEU A 53 -0.96 -0.56 5.02
C LEU A 53 0.26 -0.54 5.93
N ARG A 54 1.28 -1.20 5.48
CA ARG A 54 2.57 -1.13 6.14
C ARG A 54 3.56 -0.57 5.15
N TYR A 55 4.54 0.15 5.66
CA TYR A 55 5.56 0.62 4.75
C TYR A 55 6.90 0.12 5.22
N TRP A 56 7.79 -0.04 4.26
CA TRP A 56 9.08 -0.65 4.50
C TRP A 56 10.12 0.18 3.77
N THR A 57 11.17 0.51 4.45
CA THR A 57 12.23 1.30 3.84
C THR A 57 13.52 0.49 3.82
N SER A 58 14.25 0.68 2.75
CA SER A 58 15.54 0.05 2.60
C SER A 58 16.45 1.07 1.93
N GLY A 59 17.39 1.60 2.69
CA GLY A 59 18.21 2.67 2.17
C GLY A 59 17.36 3.87 1.86
N SER A 60 17.38 4.30 0.61
CA SER A 60 16.60 5.46 0.21
C SER A 60 15.29 5.07 -0.47
N THR A 61 14.93 3.81 -0.44
CA THR A 61 13.73 3.33 -1.11
C THR A 61 12.64 3.05 -0.10
N THR A 62 11.43 3.52 -0.40
CA THR A 62 10.27 3.25 0.45
C THR A 62 9.25 2.48 -0.36
N MET A 63 8.76 1.39 0.21
CA MET A 63 7.75 0.57 -0.43
C MET A 63 6.60 0.37 0.52
N TYR A 64 5.46 0.04 -0.03
CA TYR A 64 4.24 -0.18 0.75
C TYR A 64 3.71 -1.57 0.49
N MET A 65 3.07 -2.15 1.50
CA MET A 65 2.58 -3.51 1.38
C MET A 65 1.35 -3.69 2.26
N LEU A 66 0.60 -4.73 1.96
CA LEU A 66 -0.55 -5.09 2.77
C LEU A 66 -0.06 -5.91 3.96
N PRO A 67 -0.58 -5.64 5.14
CA PRO A 67 -0.05 -6.31 6.33
C PRO A 67 -0.29 -7.81 6.34
N GLY A 68 -1.44 -8.24 5.92
CA GLY A 68 -1.72 -9.67 5.96
C GLY A 68 -0.84 -10.47 5.04
N VAL A 69 -0.63 -9.94 3.84
CA VAL A 69 0.19 -10.65 2.86
C VAL A 69 1.62 -10.76 3.33
N ASP A 70 2.13 -9.70 3.92
CA ASP A 70 3.49 -9.71 4.39
C ASP A 70 3.68 -10.74 5.49
N ASP A 71 2.73 -10.83 6.39
CA ASP A 71 2.85 -11.78 7.49
C ASP A 71 2.89 -13.20 6.98
N VAL A 72 2.05 -13.52 6.04
CA VAL A 72 2.00 -14.87 5.52
C VAL A 72 3.32 -15.24 4.89
N LYS A 73 3.89 -14.34 4.12
CA LYS A 73 5.16 -14.64 3.50
C LYS A 73 6.26 -14.83 4.52
N LYS A 74 6.24 -14.05 5.54
CA LYS A 74 7.26 -14.18 6.57
C LYS A 74 7.18 -15.53 7.22
N GLU A 75 6.00 -15.98 7.47
CA GLU A 75 5.86 -17.28 8.10
C GLU A 75 6.42 -18.37 7.23
N GLU A 76 6.15 -18.29 5.96
CA GLU A 76 6.66 -19.30 5.07
C GLU A 76 8.17 -19.32 5.07
N GLU A 77 8.75 -18.14 5.02
CA GLU A 77 10.19 -18.08 5.03
C GLU A 77 10.77 -18.56 6.34
N GLY A 78 10.08 -18.24 7.41
CA GLY A 78 10.55 -18.66 8.70
C GLY A 78 10.59 -20.15 8.85
N MET A 79 9.72 -20.84 8.16
CA MET A 79 9.70 -22.26 8.25
C MET A 79 10.80 -22.92 7.48
N VAL A 80 11.27 -22.25 6.51
CA VAL A 80 12.36 -22.78 5.72
C VAL A 80 13.68 -22.60 6.44
#